data_37834d92d1f2ef21dde6e87257de4be8
#
_entry.id   37834d92d1f2ef21dde6e87257de4be8
#
_cell.length_a   1.000
_cell.length_b   1.000
_cell.length_c   1.000
_cell.angle_alpha   90.00
_cell.angle_beta   90.00
_cell.angle_gamma   90.00
#
_symmetry.space_group_name_H-M   'P 1'
#
loop_
_entity.id
_entity.type
_entity.pdbx_description
1 polymer ?
#
loop_
_entity_poly.entity_id
_entity_poly.type
_entity_poly.pdbx_seq_one_letter_code
_entity_poly.pdbx_strand_id
1 'polypeptide(L)'
;KTWPELVGTHGDDXVPFRALQALGCKVDAVTPNKKKGEMCATLVYNLEEARQLPAEKRGHNFLVTACWDDVCVDDYDCVVVPGGRSPELLVMNPKAVALVKKFDEKDKVFAAIGQGKLLLAATGVLKGKRCASGKGMKVMVKVAGGEAFVSKGCVTDGKLVTAASASDLPAFLSGLSTALGVSVMF
;
A
#
# COMPACT_ATOMS: atom_id res chain seq x y z
N LYS A 1 -3.56 -11.24 13.79
CA LYS A 1 -2.50 -10.89 12.84
C LYS A 1 -2.26 -9.38 12.89
N THR A 2 -1.01 -8.96 12.71
CA THR A 2 -0.59 -7.56 12.91
C THR A 2 0.12 -7.07 11.65
N TRP A 3 -0.21 -5.85 11.21
CA TRP A 3 0.39 -5.29 9.99
C TRP A 3 0.69 -3.81 10.16
N PRO A 4 1.88 -3.34 9.71
CA PRO A 4 2.10 -1.92 9.52
C PRO A 4 1.49 -1.49 8.19
N GLU A 5 0.69 -0.46 8.20
CA GLU A 5 0.27 0.23 7.00
C GLU A 5 1.11 1.50 6.87
N LEU A 6 1.80 1.62 5.75
CA LEU A 6 2.58 2.82 5.46
C LEU A 6 1.60 3.91 5.04
N VAL A 7 1.30 4.82 5.96
CA VAL A 7 0.30 5.86 5.70
C VAL A 7 0.72 6.73 4.52
N GLY A 8 -0.12 6.73 3.52
CA GLY A 8 0.06 7.58 2.35
C GLY A 8 -0.58 8.95 2.53
N THR A 9 -0.42 9.77 1.52
CA THR A 9 -1.05 11.09 1.49
C THR A 9 -2.43 11.07 0.82
N HIS A 10 -2.94 9.89 0.49
CA HIS A 10 -4.22 9.75 -0.21
C HIS A 10 -5.35 9.45 0.77
N GLY A 11 -6.53 10.03 0.54
CA GLY A 11 -7.69 9.84 1.42
C GLY A 11 -8.26 8.42 1.44
N ASP A 12 -7.82 7.55 0.53
CA ASP A 12 -8.29 6.17 0.44
C ASP A 12 -7.56 5.21 1.40
N ASP A 13 -6.59 5.69 2.14
CA ASP A 13 -5.85 4.90 3.15
C ASP A 13 -6.76 4.39 4.28
N UNK A 14 -7.65 4.92 4.40
CA UNK A 14 -8.53 4.65 5.37
C UNK A 14 -9.28 3.44 5.19
N VAL A 15 -9.56 3.23 4.01
CA VAL A 15 -10.40 2.06 3.73
C VAL A 15 -9.68 0.75 4.07
N PRO A 16 -8.48 0.46 3.58
CA PRO A 16 -7.80 -0.78 3.96
C PRO A 16 -7.59 -0.88 5.48
N PHE A 17 -7.20 0.21 6.12
CA PHE A 17 -6.97 0.25 7.56
C PHE A 17 -8.21 -0.19 8.33
N ARG A 18 -9.37 0.44 8.03
CA ARG A 18 -10.62 0.16 8.73
C ARG A 18 -11.18 -1.22 8.39
N ALA A 19 -11.08 -1.61 7.13
CA ALA A 19 -11.58 -2.92 6.70
C ALA A 19 -10.80 -4.06 7.39
N LEU A 20 -9.47 -3.94 7.45
CA LEU A 20 -8.67 -4.95 8.12
C LEU A 20 -8.97 -5.01 9.62
N GLN A 21 -9.19 -3.84 10.26
CA GLN A 21 -9.62 -3.83 11.67
C GLN A 21 -10.97 -4.51 11.86
N ALA A 22 -11.92 -4.27 10.95
CA ALA A 22 -13.25 -4.91 11.00
C ALA A 22 -13.16 -6.42 10.84
N LEU A 23 -12.10 -6.91 10.15
CA LEU A 23 -11.82 -8.34 10.01
C LEU A 23 -11.02 -8.92 11.20
N GLY A 24 -10.88 -8.15 12.29
CA GLY A 24 -10.21 -8.61 13.50
C GLY A 24 -8.68 -8.52 13.45
N CYS A 25 -8.14 -7.81 12.46
CA CYS A 25 -6.70 -7.66 12.33
C CYS A 25 -6.20 -6.49 13.19
N LYS A 26 -5.02 -6.63 13.78
CA LYS A 26 -4.35 -5.49 14.39
C LYS A 26 -3.57 -4.76 13.30
N VAL A 27 -3.85 -3.50 13.11
CA VAL A 27 -3.22 -2.70 12.05
C VAL A 27 -2.54 -1.49 12.68
N ASP A 28 -1.27 -1.29 12.36
CA ASP A 28 -0.52 -0.11 12.78
C ASP A 28 -0.24 0.77 11.56
N ALA A 29 -0.57 2.04 11.69
CA ALA A 29 -0.32 3.04 10.67
C ALA A 29 0.96 3.80 11.02
N VAL A 30 1.94 3.77 10.12
CA VAL A 30 3.25 4.40 10.36
C VAL A 30 3.66 5.25 9.16
N THR A 31 4.39 6.31 9.43
CA THR A 31 4.99 7.14 8.39
C THR A 31 6.32 7.70 8.91
N PRO A 32 7.33 7.87 8.05
CA PRO A 32 8.59 8.45 8.52
C PRO A 32 8.39 9.82 9.15
N ASN A 33 9.20 10.13 10.15
CA ASN A 33 9.27 11.43 10.81
C ASN A 33 8.02 11.82 11.61
N LYS A 34 7.15 10.85 11.92
CA LYS A 34 6.00 11.10 12.80
C LYS A 34 5.95 10.07 13.93
N LYS A 35 5.47 10.53 15.07
CA LYS A 35 5.32 9.69 16.25
C LYS A 35 3.88 9.21 16.39
N LYS A 36 3.71 8.14 17.15
CA LYS A 36 2.39 7.65 17.56
C LYS A 36 1.57 8.80 18.15
N GLY A 37 0.33 8.95 17.71
CA GLY A 37 -0.59 9.99 18.16
C GLY A 37 -0.56 11.26 17.31
N GLU A 38 0.40 11.40 16.39
CA GLU A 38 0.42 12.55 15.50
C GLU A 38 -0.50 12.34 14.30
N MET A 39 -0.98 13.44 13.75
CA MET A 39 -1.83 13.42 12.58
C MET A 39 -1.01 13.56 11.30
N CYS A 40 -1.32 12.73 10.32
CA CYS A 40 -0.81 12.81 8.96
C CYS A 40 -1.90 13.40 8.06
N ALA A 41 -1.59 14.49 7.37
CA ALA A 41 -2.53 15.08 6.42
C ALA A 41 -2.65 14.20 5.18
N THR A 42 -3.87 14.01 4.69
CA THR A 42 -4.10 13.26 3.46
C THR A 42 -4.67 14.16 2.37
N LEU A 43 -4.61 13.67 1.14
CA LEU A 43 -5.14 14.36 -0.04
C LEU A 43 -6.14 13.46 -0.75
N VAL A 44 -7.10 14.06 -1.43
CA VAL A 44 -8.06 13.35 -2.28
C VAL A 44 -7.95 13.92 -3.70
N TYR A 45 -7.83 13.05 -4.68
CA TYR A 45 -7.87 13.46 -6.08
C TYR A 45 -9.31 13.76 -6.50
N ASN A 46 -9.54 14.93 -7.05
CA ASN A 46 -10.85 15.26 -7.64
C ASN A 46 -10.84 14.86 -9.12
N LEU A 47 -11.39 13.70 -9.41
CA LEU A 47 -11.43 13.16 -10.77
C LEU A 47 -12.40 13.92 -11.67
N GLU A 48 -13.41 14.60 -11.10
CA GLU A 48 -14.37 15.37 -11.88
C GLU A 48 -13.77 16.65 -12.45
N GLU A 49 -12.87 17.26 -11.69
CA GLU A 49 -12.14 18.47 -12.14
C GLU A 49 -10.88 18.12 -12.93
N ALA A 50 -10.51 16.85 -12.99
CA ALA A 50 -9.24 16.38 -13.56
C ALA A 50 -9.25 16.25 -15.10
N ARG A 51 -10.17 16.92 -15.79
CA ARG A 51 -10.20 16.83 -17.27
C ARG A 51 -8.98 17.45 -17.94
N GLN A 52 -8.30 18.37 -17.27
CA GLN A 52 -7.11 19.03 -17.82
C GLN A 52 -5.92 19.01 -16.85
N LEU A 53 -6.15 19.15 -15.56
CA LEU A 53 -5.08 19.12 -14.54
C LEU A 53 -5.56 18.36 -13.31
N PRO A 54 -4.71 17.50 -12.73
CA PRO A 54 -5.08 16.82 -11.49
C PRO A 54 -5.34 17.85 -10.38
N ALA A 55 -6.56 17.86 -9.87
CA ALA A 55 -6.91 18.72 -8.73
C ALA A 55 -6.83 17.91 -7.45
N GLU A 56 -6.03 18.39 -6.50
CA GLU A 56 -5.89 17.77 -5.19
C GLU A 56 -6.61 18.62 -4.14
N LYS A 57 -7.43 17.97 -3.33
CA LYS A 57 -8.10 18.60 -2.19
C LYS A 57 -7.61 17.96 -0.90
N ARG A 58 -7.59 18.72 0.17
CA ARG A 58 -7.24 18.18 1.48
C ARG A 58 -8.27 17.12 1.89
N GLY A 59 -7.77 15.94 2.26
CA GLY A 59 -8.58 14.86 2.82
C GLY A 59 -8.64 14.93 4.34
N HIS A 60 -9.17 13.89 4.95
CA HIS A 60 -9.20 13.77 6.40
C HIS A 60 -7.79 13.49 6.93
N ASN A 61 -7.49 14.01 8.10
CA ASN A 61 -6.22 13.67 8.76
C ASN A 61 -6.26 12.20 9.20
N PHE A 62 -5.14 11.52 9.06
CA PHE A 62 -4.98 10.12 9.46
C PHE A 62 -4.13 10.07 10.74
N LEU A 63 -4.57 9.30 11.73
CA LEU A 63 -3.85 9.15 12.99
C LEU A 63 -2.74 8.10 12.84
N VAL A 64 -1.50 8.49 13.13
CA VAL A 64 -0.36 7.57 13.19
C VAL A 64 -0.48 6.75 14.48
N THR A 65 -0.51 5.42 14.38
CA THR A 65 -0.78 4.55 15.53
C THR A 65 0.46 3.89 16.14
N ALA A 66 1.58 3.95 15.41
CA ALA A 66 2.86 3.42 15.90
C ALA A 66 4.01 4.29 15.38
N CYS A 67 5.15 4.27 16.06
CA CYS A 67 6.33 4.98 15.58
C CYS A 67 7.03 4.15 14.50
N TRP A 68 7.55 4.82 13.48
CA TRP A 68 8.27 4.15 12.40
C TRP A 68 9.46 3.32 12.90
N ASP A 69 10.25 3.91 13.80
CA ASP A 69 11.47 3.27 14.28
C ASP A 69 11.20 2.11 15.24
N ASP A 70 9.94 1.97 15.73
CA ASP A 70 9.53 0.88 16.62
C ASP A 70 8.99 -0.34 15.84
N VAL A 71 8.91 -0.27 14.51
CA VAL A 71 8.38 -1.39 13.70
C VAL A 71 9.38 -2.54 13.68
N CYS A 72 9.04 -3.61 14.38
CA CYS A 72 9.79 -4.88 14.32
C CYS A 72 9.08 -5.81 13.33
N VAL A 73 9.73 -6.13 12.21
CA VAL A 73 9.11 -6.89 11.10
C VAL A 73 8.60 -8.26 11.57
N ASP A 74 9.26 -8.86 12.57
CA ASP A 74 8.84 -10.17 13.07
C ASP A 74 7.44 -10.15 13.72
N ASP A 75 7.01 -8.99 14.20
CA ASP A 75 5.69 -8.85 14.83
C ASP A 75 4.54 -8.68 13.82
N TYR A 76 4.85 -8.62 12.52
CA TYR A 76 3.88 -8.31 11.47
C TYR A 76 3.80 -9.43 10.42
N ASP A 77 2.60 -9.66 9.88
CA ASP A 77 2.35 -10.65 8.84
C ASP A 77 2.39 -10.06 7.42
N CYS A 78 2.22 -8.76 7.32
CA CYS A 78 2.07 -8.09 6.01
C CYS A 78 2.49 -6.63 6.11
N VAL A 79 2.92 -6.06 4.99
CA VAL A 79 3.04 -4.60 4.83
C VAL A 79 2.11 -4.14 3.71
N VAL A 80 1.33 -3.07 3.98
CA VAL A 80 0.44 -2.46 2.99
C VAL A 80 1.02 -1.10 2.61
N VAL A 81 1.22 -0.88 1.31
CA VAL A 81 1.71 0.39 0.78
C VAL A 81 0.57 1.05 -0.01
N PRO A 82 -0.07 2.08 0.56
CA PRO A 82 -1.16 2.76 -0.14
C PRO A 82 -0.67 3.59 -1.30
N GLY A 83 -1.61 4.07 -2.09
CA GLY A 83 -1.32 4.86 -3.28
C GLY A 83 -1.12 6.34 -3.00
N GLY A 84 -1.51 7.17 -3.96
CA GLY A 84 -1.31 8.60 -3.89
C GLY A 84 0.13 9.00 -4.19
N ARG A 85 0.56 10.15 -3.67
CA ARG A 85 1.89 10.69 -3.96
C ARG A 85 2.93 10.36 -2.90
N SER A 86 2.52 9.85 -1.73
CA SER A 86 3.49 9.51 -0.68
C SER A 86 4.54 8.49 -1.12
N PRO A 87 4.24 7.48 -1.97
CA PRO A 87 5.28 6.56 -2.42
C PRO A 87 6.44 7.26 -3.14
N GLU A 88 6.19 8.40 -3.82
CA GLU A 88 7.25 9.19 -4.47
C GLU A 88 8.27 9.73 -3.44
N LEU A 89 7.78 10.06 -2.23
CA LEU A 89 8.65 10.53 -1.15
C LEU A 89 9.26 9.34 -0.40
N LEU A 90 8.50 8.26 -0.22
CA LEU A 90 8.97 7.08 0.50
C LEU A 90 10.16 6.41 -0.20
N VAL A 91 10.17 6.38 -1.54
CA VAL A 91 11.31 5.79 -2.27
C VAL A 91 12.61 6.57 -2.07
N MET A 92 12.51 7.86 -1.72
CA MET A 92 13.68 8.69 -1.44
C MET A 92 14.19 8.52 -0.01
N ASN A 93 13.44 7.79 0.83
CA ASN A 93 13.80 7.57 2.22
C ASN A 93 14.44 6.19 2.38
N PRO A 94 15.76 6.11 2.65
CA PRO A 94 16.43 4.80 2.76
C PRO A 94 15.87 3.92 3.87
N LYS A 95 15.33 4.49 4.94
CA LYS A 95 14.69 3.69 6.01
C LYS A 95 13.40 3.02 5.50
N ALA A 96 12.63 3.70 4.63
CA ALA A 96 11.40 3.12 4.06
C ALA A 96 11.74 1.95 3.12
N VAL A 97 12.73 2.15 2.26
CA VAL A 97 13.20 1.09 1.35
C VAL A 97 13.73 -0.10 2.16
N ALA A 98 14.55 0.17 3.19
CA ALA A 98 15.11 -0.88 4.03
C ALA A 98 14.04 -1.66 4.79
N LEU A 99 13.00 -0.97 5.29
CA LEU A 99 11.91 -1.63 6.00
C LEU A 99 11.18 -2.63 5.08
N VAL A 100 10.84 -2.20 3.85
CA VAL A 100 10.14 -3.08 2.90
C VAL A 100 11.03 -4.27 2.51
N LYS A 101 12.34 -4.05 2.35
CA LYS A 101 13.27 -5.17 2.08
C LYS A 101 13.28 -6.19 3.21
N LYS A 102 13.21 -5.76 4.45
CA LYS A 102 13.14 -6.69 5.59
C LYS A 102 11.89 -7.57 5.55
N PHE A 103 10.75 -7.02 5.10
CA PHE A 103 9.53 -7.83 4.91
C PHE A 103 9.76 -8.91 3.84
N ASP A 104 10.48 -8.59 2.76
CA ASP A 104 10.81 -9.55 1.71
C ASP A 104 11.74 -10.65 2.24
N GLU A 105 12.79 -10.27 2.97
CA GLU A 105 13.74 -11.20 3.58
C GLU A 105 13.07 -12.18 4.56
N LYS A 106 11.97 -11.75 5.18
CA LYS A 106 11.20 -12.55 6.14
C LYS A 106 10.01 -13.26 5.46
N ASP A 107 9.94 -13.22 4.13
CA ASP A 107 8.90 -13.89 3.34
C ASP A 107 7.48 -13.52 3.78
N LYS A 108 7.25 -12.24 4.08
CA LYS A 108 5.95 -11.72 4.51
C LYS A 108 5.07 -11.34 3.32
N VAL A 109 3.79 -11.08 3.58
CA VAL A 109 2.86 -10.64 2.53
C VAL A 109 3.08 -9.16 2.22
N PHE A 110 3.02 -8.82 0.94
CA PHE A 110 3.05 -7.44 0.45
C PHE A 110 1.74 -7.07 -0.18
N ALA A 111 1.28 -5.84 0.07
CA ALA A 111 0.09 -5.33 -0.59
C ALA A 111 0.35 -3.89 -1.03
N ALA A 112 -0.03 -3.56 -2.27
CA ALA A 112 0.17 -2.20 -2.79
C ALA A 112 -0.96 -1.78 -3.72
N ILE A 113 -1.40 -0.53 -3.55
CA ILE A 113 -2.45 0.07 -4.39
C ILE A 113 -1.83 1.20 -5.23
N GLY A 114 -2.20 1.28 -6.48
CA GLY A 114 -1.81 2.40 -7.34
C GLY A 114 -0.31 2.63 -7.35
N GLN A 115 0.10 3.84 -6.95
CA GLN A 115 1.51 4.23 -6.91
C GLN A 115 2.29 3.59 -5.75
N GLY A 116 1.63 2.91 -4.80
CA GLY A 116 2.33 2.16 -3.75
C GLY A 116 3.35 1.18 -4.29
N LYS A 117 3.10 0.66 -5.50
CA LYS A 117 4.04 -0.23 -6.20
C LYS A 117 5.40 0.42 -6.48
N LEU A 118 5.49 1.75 -6.45
CA LEU A 118 6.76 2.44 -6.66
C LEU A 118 7.78 2.08 -5.56
N LEU A 119 7.31 2.03 -4.32
CA LEU A 119 8.19 1.62 -3.22
C LEU A 119 8.60 0.15 -3.35
N LEU A 120 7.68 -0.73 -3.77
CA LEU A 120 8.01 -2.14 -4.00
C LEU A 120 8.99 -2.31 -5.17
N ALA A 121 8.87 -1.47 -6.22
CA ALA A 121 9.81 -1.49 -7.34
C ALA A 121 11.23 -1.15 -6.88
N ALA A 122 11.35 -0.15 -6.00
CA ALA A 122 12.65 0.29 -5.49
C ALA A 122 13.35 -0.79 -4.65
N THR A 123 12.60 -1.74 -4.10
CA THR A 123 13.15 -2.84 -3.30
C THR A 123 13.47 -4.09 -4.12
N GLY A 124 12.99 -4.15 -5.37
CA GLY A 124 13.16 -5.32 -6.23
C GLY A 124 12.08 -6.39 -6.07
N VAL A 125 11.14 -6.21 -5.16
CA VAL A 125 10.06 -7.18 -4.85
C VAL A 125 9.21 -7.50 -6.09
N LEU A 126 9.12 -6.58 -7.06
CA LEU A 126 8.30 -6.78 -8.25
C LEU A 126 8.95 -7.69 -9.31
N LYS A 127 10.24 -8.01 -9.18
CA LYS A 127 10.95 -8.78 -10.20
C LYS A 127 10.32 -10.18 -10.39
N GLY A 128 9.91 -10.48 -11.61
CA GLY A 128 9.27 -11.75 -11.96
C GLY A 128 7.84 -11.91 -11.46
N LYS A 129 7.24 -10.85 -10.89
CA LYS A 129 5.89 -10.91 -10.32
C LYS A 129 4.85 -10.31 -11.24
N ARG A 130 3.66 -10.90 -11.23
CA ARG A 130 2.49 -10.36 -11.91
C ARG A 130 1.82 -9.30 -11.05
N CYS A 131 1.56 -8.13 -11.63
CA CYS A 131 1.04 -6.98 -10.89
C CYS A 131 -0.15 -6.35 -11.59
N ALA A 132 -1.22 -6.04 -10.85
CA ALA A 132 -2.26 -5.17 -11.35
C ALA A 132 -1.67 -3.77 -11.55
N SER A 133 -1.99 -3.13 -12.66
CA SER A 133 -1.38 -1.84 -12.97
C SER A 133 -2.33 -0.97 -13.77
N GLY A 134 -2.47 0.29 -13.40
CA GLY A 134 -3.06 1.31 -14.26
C GLY A 134 -2.13 1.60 -15.44
N LYS A 135 -2.67 2.22 -16.49
CA LYS A 135 -1.91 2.50 -17.71
C LYS A 135 -0.61 3.27 -17.43
N GLY A 136 -0.67 4.26 -16.53
CA GLY A 136 0.48 5.09 -16.21
C GLY A 136 1.60 4.35 -15.47
N MET A 137 1.26 3.31 -14.70
CA MET A 137 2.25 2.56 -13.92
C MET A 137 2.81 1.34 -14.65
N LYS A 138 2.26 1.01 -15.82
CA LYS A 138 2.67 -0.15 -16.60
C LYS A 138 4.17 -0.15 -16.93
N VAL A 139 4.69 1.00 -17.33
CA VAL A 139 6.10 1.12 -17.70
C VAL A 139 6.98 0.87 -16.47
N MET A 140 6.61 1.47 -15.34
CA MET A 140 7.37 1.31 -14.09
C MET A 140 7.42 -0.16 -13.65
N VAL A 141 6.29 -0.87 -13.68
CA VAL A 141 6.24 -2.29 -13.33
C VAL A 141 7.17 -3.10 -14.22
N LYS A 142 7.15 -2.84 -15.54
CA LYS A 142 8.02 -3.54 -16.51
C LYS A 142 9.49 -3.23 -16.27
N VAL A 143 9.83 -1.97 -16.03
CA VAL A 143 11.23 -1.57 -15.76
C VAL A 143 11.74 -2.25 -14.47
N ALA A 144 10.84 -2.43 -13.48
CA ALA A 144 11.16 -3.15 -12.25
C ALA A 144 11.23 -4.68 -12.44
N GLY A 145 11.04 -5.18 -13.66
CA GLY A 145 11.12 -6.60 -13.97
C GLY A 145 9.83 -7.37 -13.71
N GLY A 146 8.72 -6.69 -13.47
CA GLY A 146 7.42 -7.32 -13.26
C GLY A 146 6.56 -7.40 -14.51
N GLU A 147 5.50 -8.18 -14.45
CA GLU A 147 4.51 -8.30 -15.52
C GLU A 147 3.26 -7.48 -15.17
N ALA A 148 2.95 -6.48 -15.97
CA ALA A 148 1.87 -5.53 -15.70
C ALA A 148 0.56 -5.95 -16.37
N PHE A 149 -0.49 -6.18 -15.58
CA PHE A 149 -1.85 -6.50 -16.01
C PHE A 149 -2.74 -5.26 -15.90
N VAL A 150 -2.99 -4.61 -17.03
CA VAL A 150 -3.76 -3.36 -17.07
C VAL A 150 -5.28 -3.62 -17.03
N SER A 151 -5.72 -4.77 -17.51
CA SER A 151 -7.15 -5.12 -17.60
C SER A 151 -7.74 -5.68 -16.31
N LYS A 152 -6.90 -5.93 -15.30
CA LYS A 152 -7.35 -6.48 -14.02
C LYS A 152 -7.18 -5.47 -12.89
N GLY A 153 -8.24 -5.26 -12.14
CA GLY A 153 -8.24 -4.34 -11.00
C GLY A 153 -7.34 -4.82 -9.87
N CYS A 154 -7.32 -6.13 -9.61
CA CYS A 154 -6.46 -6.71 -8.58
C CYS A 154 -5.77 -7.98 -9.11
N VAL A 155 -4.51 -8.17 -8.71
CA VAL A 155 -3.73 -9.38 -9.02
C VAL A 155 -3.03 -9.83 -7.74
N THR A 156 -3.17 -11.13 -7.46
CA THR A 156 -2.39 -11.80 -6.41
C THR A 156 -1.38 -12.73 -7.08
N ASP A 157 -0.11 -12.64 -6.68
CA ASP A 157 0.95 -13.50 -7.16
C ASP A 157 1.79 -13.96 -5.96
N GLY A 158 1.46 -15.14 -5.46
CA GLY A 158 2.04 -15.62 -4.22
C GLY A 158 1.68 -14.70 -3.05
N LYS A 159 2.69 -14.11 -2.44
CA LYS A 159 2.51 -13.20 -1.30
C LYS A 159 2.37 -11.73 -1.71
N LEU A 160 2.33 -11.43 -3.00
CA LEU A 160 2.17 -10.07 -3.49
C LEU A 160 0.72 -9.83 -3.94
N VAL A 161 0.04 -8.87 -3.33
CA VAL A 161 -1.32 -8.46 -3.71
C VAL A 161 -1.25 -7.02 -4.22
N THR A 162 -1.66 -6.79 -5.46
CA THR A 162 -1.60 -5.46 -6.05
C THR A 162 -2.94 -5.04 -6.63
N ALA A 163 -3.29 -3.76 -6.49
CA ALA A 163 -4.45 -3.17 -7.13
C ALA A 163 -4.04 -2.03 -8.05
N ALA A 164 -4.80 -1.84 -9.12
CA ALA A 164 -4.50 -0.81 -10.11
C ALA A 164 -4.84 0.59 -9.55
N SER A 165 -5.94 0.71 -8.83
CA SER A 165 -6.45 1.98 -8.34
C SER A 165 -7.35 1.79 -7.11
N ALA A 166 -7.79 2.91 -6.53
CA ALA A 166 -8.71 2.91 -5.38
C ALA A 166 -10.08 2.30 -5.73
N SER A 167 -10.53 2.37 -6.99
CA SER A 167 -11.79 1.74 -7.39
C SER A 167 -11.74 0.20 -7.28
N ASP A 168 -10.54 -0.36 -7.16
CA ASP A 168 -10.33 -1.80 -7.06
C ASP A 168 -10.21 -2.29 -5.62
N LEU A 169 -10.48 -1.42 -4.63
CA LEU A 169 -10.37 -1.74 -3.20
C LEU A 169 -11.14 -3.01 -2.78
N PRO A 170 -12.39 -3.25 -3.24
CA PRO A 170 -13.06 -4.49 -2.84
C PRO A 170 -12.28 -5.74 -3.26
N ALA A 171 -11.82 -5.81 -4.50
CA ALA A 171 -11.03 -6.94 -4.99
C ALA A 171 -9.67 -7.04 -4.28
N PHE A 172 -9.06 -5.88 -3.99
CA PHE A 172 -7.80 -5.81 -3.27
C PHE A 172 -7.93 -6.39 -1.85
N LEU A 173 -8.98 -5.97 -1.12
CA LEU A 173 -9.22 -6.46 0.24
C LEU A 173 -9.52 -7.96 0.26
N SER A 174 -10.29 -8.45 -0.71
CA SER A 174 -10.56 -9.87 -0.86
C SER A 174 -9.25 -10.65 -1.11
N GLY A 175 -8.42 -10.19 -2.04
CA GLY A 175 -7.14 -10.82 -2.33
C GLY A 175 -6.19 -10.79 -1.13
N LEU A 176 -6.16 -9.66 -0.42
CA LEU A 176 -5.31 -9.51 0.77
C LEU A 176 -5.77 -10.42 1.90
N SER A 177 -7.08 -10.49 2.17
CA SER A 177 -7.65 -11.39 3.18
C SER A 177 -7.28 -12.84 2.88
N THR A 178 -7.42 -13.23 1.61
CA THR A 178 -7.05 -14.59 1.18
C THR A 178 -5.55 -14.85 1.39
N ALA A 179 -4.69 -13.92 0.99
CA ALA A 179 -3.23 -14.07 1.13
C ALA A 179 -2.81 -14.17 2.61
N LEU A 180 -3.58 -13.56 3.49
CA LEU A 180 -3.33 -13.58 4.94
C LEU A 180 -4.00 -14.75 5.66
N GLY A 181 -4.82 -15.54 4.96
CA GLY A 181 -5.58 -16.62 5.58
C GLY A 181 -6.65 -16.09 6.55
N VAL A 182 -7.19 -14.90 6.29
CA VAL A 182 -8.28 -14.33 7.07
C VAL A 182 -9.58 -14.66 6.36
N SER A 183 -10.48 -15.33 7.06
CA SER A 183 -11.80 -15.65 6.52
C SER A 183 -12.89 -14.95 7.34
N VAL A 184 -13.90 -14.48 6.65
CA VAL A 184 -15.09 -13.93 7.29
C VAL A 184 -16.10 -15.06 7.35
N MET A 185 -16.48 -15.41 8.56
CA MET A 185 -17.59 -16.36 8.76
C MET A 185 -18.85 -15.55 9.07
N PHE A 186 -19.85 -15.74 8.23
CA PHE A 186 -21.18 -15.15 8.43
C PHE A 186 -22.12 -16.17 9.06
#